data_03d733295becdf5d214532f84b5117ae
#
_entry.id   03d733295becdf5d214532f84b5117ae
#
_cell.length_a   1.000
_cell.length_b   1.000
_cell.length_c   1.000
_cell.angle_alpha   90.00
_cell.angle_beta   90.00
_cell.angle_gamma   90.00
#
_symmetry.space_group_name_H-M   'P 1'
#
loop_
_entity.id
_entity.type
_entity.pdbx_description
1 polymer ?
#
loop_
_entity_poly.entity_id
_entity_poly.type
_entity_poly.pdbx_seq_one_letter_code
_entity_poly.pdbx_strand_id
1 'polypeptide(L)'
;MKTINFKKLFMVTILSVAVFVVGSSISCTASAKSGINVEIDGKFTQFKTDLPFIDGAGRTQVPLRQTAESYGCSVKWDSDSKTAYISKAGKSVEVPVGKNYIVSGGAKKETDTKAMISGGRIYMPIRAVLQEFGADVHWDSVNHNVIIDSPNAKLLNVYFEDVGQGDSTFIDFGNYEILIDAGTKDHGDTVVKDIKPYVDGNLDLVIATHTDADHIGGLPAVFEAFQVGEVIDNGDSVDTNAYKNFKTAVKNEPNCKEISDDDMTFNIGSDAEIKIIETGDNNGSENANSVVTLLKYKNVSALFAGDMTKNVEKKCLSKFSDIDVFKASHHGSKESNSEEFLSVIKPEYVVVSAGEDNSYGHPSKEALQRFFNEGATVFGTFKDSTVKMTTDGGGYYFNTNDKLTLNDAGAKNNYNNSDSYKNPNTYSSPSTNSYCSKSEAAYIGNLSTKKFHRLTCPYAAKINESNIVYFASKSDAEDAGYSACKVCKP
;
A
#
# COMPACT_ATOMS: atom_id res chain seq x y z
N MET A 1 1.17 69.34 -41.37
CA MET A 1 0.10 70.30 -40.94
C MET A 1 -0.87 69.51 -40.06
N LYS A 2 -0.97 69.93 -38.79
CA LYS A 2 -2.03 69.65 -37.79
C LYS A 2 -2.44 68.21 -37.49
N THR A 3 -1.93 67.63 -36.45
CA THR A 3 -2.50 67.32 -35.11
C THR A 3 -4.05 67.23 -35.05
N ILE A 4 -4.56 66.14 -34.47
CA ILE A 4 -5.41 66.13 -33.27
C ILE A 4 -5.55 64.70 -32.73
N ASN A 5 -5.24 64.55 -31.44
CA ASN A 5 -5.51 63.46 -30.51
C ASN A 5 -6.99 63.15 -30.36
N PHE A 6 -7.33 61.86 -30.08
CA PHE A 6 -8.30 61.58 -29.01
C PHE A 6 -8.13 60.17 -28.51
N LYS A 7 -7.69 60.05 -27.25
CA LYS A 7 -7.75 58.86 -26.40
C LYS A 7 -9.21 58.45 -26.21
N LYS A 8 -9.50 57.16 -26.38
CA LYS A 8 -10.57 56.47 -25.62
C LYS A 8 -10.04 55.22 -24.99
N LEU A 9 -9.89 55.35 -23.71
CA LEU A 9 -9.59 54.34 -22.72
C LEU A 9 -10.82 53.39 -22.65
N PHE A 10 -10.68 52.15 -23.11
CA PHE A 10 -11.61 51.06 -22.79
C PHE A 10 -10.95 50.23 -21.71
N MET A 11 -11.41 50.45 -20.51
CA MET A 11 -11.08 49.66 -19.33
C MET A 11 -11.88 48.35 -19.42
N VAL A 12 -11.24 47.28 -19.89
CA VAL A 12 -11.79 45.92 -19.80
C VAL A 12 -11.39 45.38 -18.41
N THR A 13 -12.35 45.38 -17.51
CA THR A 13 -12.26 44.70 -16.23
C THR A 13 -12.29 43.20 -16.49
N ILE A 14 -11.13 42.57 -16.47
CA ILE A 14 -11.04 41.11 -16.43
C ILE A 14 -11.37 40.68 -15.00
N LEU A 15 -12.58 40.16 -14.83
CA LEU A 15 -13.02 39.50 -13.61
C LEU A 15 -12.36 38.13 -13.61
N SER A 16 -11.21 38.03 -12.97
CA SER A 16 -10.57 36.75 -12.66
C SER A 16 -11.40 36.03 -11.60
N VAL A 17 -12.20 35.07 -12.04
CA VAL A 17 -12.81 34.08 -11.16
C VAL A 17 -11.70 33.13 -10.75
N ALA A 18 -11.12 33.37 -9.58
CA ALA A 18 -10.28 32.39 -8.91
C ALA A 18 -11.20 31.25 -8.48
N VAL A 19 -11.18 30.16 -9.23
CA VAL A 19 -11.75 28.89 -8.77
C VAL A 19 -10.78 28.37 -7.70
N PHE A 20 -11.12 28.60 -6.43
CA PHE A 20 -10.52 27.88 -5.33
C PHE A 20 -10.99 26.42 -5.44
N VAL A 21 -10.18 25.59 -6.05
CA VAL A 21 -10.25 24.15 -5.83
C VAL A 21 -9.78 23.94 -4.41
N VAL A 22 -10.73 23.85 -3.48
CA VAL A 22 -10.45 23.32 -2.14
C VAL A 22 -10.18 21.84 -2.34
N GLY A 23 -8.91 21.52 -2.53
CA GLY A 23 -8.40 20.19 -2.37
C GLY A 23 -8.65 19.77 -0.92
N SER A 24 -9.70 19.01 -0.70
CA SER A 24 -9.90 18.33 0.58
C SER A 24 -8.81 17.30 0.71
N SER A 25 -7.69 17.68 1.31
CA SER A 25 -6.72 16.74 1.87
C SER A 25 -7.48 15.92 2.90
N ILE A 26 -7.94 14.74 2.51
CA ILE A 26 -8.45 13.77 3.47
C ILE A 26 -7.21 13.29 4.22
N SER A 27 -6.94 13.93 5.35
CA SER A 27 -5.98 13.41 6.33
C SER A 27 -6.53 12.06 6.78
N CYS A 28 -5.94 10.97 6.31
CA CYS A 28 -6.20 9.64 6.83
C CYS A 28 -5.67 9.62 8.26
N THR A 29 -6.55 9.84 9.23
CA THR A 29 -6.22 9.65 10.64
C THR A 29 -6.04 8.16 10.87
N ALA A 30 -4.89 7.77 11.40
CA ALA A 30 -4.59 6.40 11.78
C ALA A 30 -5.75 5.79 12.57
N SER A 31 -6.32 4.72 12.05
CA SER A 31 -7.34 3.94 12.75
C SER A 31 -6.68 3.21 13.92
N ALA A 32 -7.32 3.25 15.07
CA ALA A 32 -6.90 2.50 16.25
C ALA A 32 -6.72 1.01 15.90
N LYS A 33 -5.60 0.43 16.31
CA LYS A 33 -5.24 -0.98 16.07
C LYS A 33 -6.31 -1.95 16.61
N SER A 34 -7.26 -2.36 15.77
CA SER A 34 -7.96 -3.63 15.96
C SER A 34 -7.21 -4.77 15.26
N GLY A 35 -6.20 -4.47 14.50
CA GLY A 35 -5.51 -5.44 13.65
C GLY A 35 -6.34 -5.92 12.44
N ILE A 36 -7.59 -5.46 12.29
CA ILE A 36 -8.44 -5.83 11.15
C ILE A 36 -8.94 -4.57 10.47
N ASN A 37 -8.67 -4.45 9.19
CA ASN A 37 -9.19 -3.38 8.35
C ASN A 37 -10.30 -3.89 7.42
N VAL A 38 -11.08 -2.98 6.87
CA VAL A 38 -12.04 -3.27 5.81
C VAL A 38 -11.75 -2.33 4.66
N GLU A 39 -11.39 -2.91 3.54
CA GLU A 39 -11.10 -2.23 2.27
C GLU A 39 -12.29 -2.43 1.34
N ILE A 40 -12.78 -1.36 0.72
CA ILE A 40 -13.88 -1.42 -0.26
C ILE A 40 -13.42 -0.66 -1.51
N ASP A 41 -13.33 -1.37 -2.64
CA ASP A 41 -12.84 -0.83 -3.90
C ASP A 41 -11.51 -0.06 -3.71
N GLY A 42 -10.55 -0.69 -3.02
CA GLY A 42 -9.23 -0.16 -2.72
C GLY A 42 -9.16 0.88 -1.60
N LYS A 43 -10.29 1.25 -0.97
CA LYS A 43 -10.36 2.32 0.05
C LYS A 43 -10.64 1.76 1.43
N PHE A 44 -9.81 2.09 2.40
CA PHE A 44 -10.04 1.67 3.79
C PHE A 44 -11.25 2.39 4.41
N THR A 45 -12.15 1.58 4.96
CA THR A 45 -13.29 2.10 5.72
C THR A 45 -12.82 2.58 7.09
N GLN A 46 -13.03 3.87 7.39
CA GLN A 46 -12.65 4.46 8.68
C GLN A 46 -13.71 4.16 9.74
N PHE A 47 -13.41 3.30 10.69
CA PHE A 47 -14.25 3.02 11.86
C PHE A 47 -13.87 3.95 13.02
N LYS A 48 -14.83 4.71 13.56
CA LYS A 48 -14.55 5.68 14.64
C LYS A 48 -14.45 5.03 16.03
N THR A 49 -15.33 4.08 16.34
CA THR A 49 -15.44 3.46 17.67
C THR A 49 -15.74 1.97 17.63
N ASP A 50 -16.40 1.51 16.58
CA ASP A 50 -16.91 0.15 16.48
C ASP A 50 -16.03 -0.64 15.50
N LEU A 51 -14.98 -1.27 16.02
CA LEU A 51 -13.95 -1.92 15.19
C LEU A 51 -14.36 -3.35 14.80
N PRO A 52 -13.95 -3.85 13.63
CA PRO A 52 -14.03 -5.27 13.29
C PRO A 52 -13.28 -6.13 14.33
N PHE A 53 -13.71 -7.37 14.52
CA PHE A 53 -13.05 -8.33 15.42
C PHE A 53 -13.24 -9.77 14.95
N ILE A 54 -12.43 -10.69 15.46
CA ILE A 54 -12.59 -12.13 15.24
C ILE A 54 -13.41 -12.69 16.40
N ASP A 55 -14.49 -13.40 16.07
CA ASP A 55 -15.35 -14.04 17.07
C ASP A 55 -14.75 -15.35 17.61
N GLY A 56 -15.40 -15.94 18.60
CA GLY A 56 -14.95 -17.20 19.21
C GLY A 56 -14.96 -18.42 18.28
N ALA A 57 -15.53 -18.29 17.08
CA ALA A 57 -15.51 -19.31 16.01
C ALA A 57 -14.41 -19.04 14.95
N GLY A 58 -13.57 -18.01 15.16
CA GLY A 58 -12.55 -17.60 14.23
C GLY A 58 -13.08 -16.87 12.99
N ARG A 59 -14.26 -16.25 13.07
CA ARG A 59 -14.87 -15.50 11.97
C ARG A 59 -14.74 -14.00 12.19
N THR A 60 -14.40 -13.29 11.14
CA THR A 60 -14.30 -11.83 11.16
C THR A 60 -15.70 -11.22 11.20
N GLN A 61 -15.98 -10.48 12.25
CA GLN A 61 -17.21 -9.73 12.47
C GLN A 61 -16.95 -8.25 12.16
N VAL A 62 -17.72 -7.67 11.26
CA VAL A 62 -17.60 -6.24 10.91
C VAL A 62 -18.87 -5.47 11.29
N PRO A 63 -18.76 -4.16 11.58
CA PRO A 63 -19.93 -3.31 11.84
C PRO A 63 -20.82 -3.24 10.58
N LEU A 64 -21.97 -3.90 10.62
CA LEU A 64 -22.84 -4.12 9.45
C LEU A 64 -23.22 -2.83 8.75
N ARG A 65 -23.74 -1.85 9.50
CA ARG A 65 -24.26 -0.61 8.91
C ARG A 65 -23.16 0.16 8.20
N GLN A 66 -22.06 0.42 8.88
CA GLN A 66 -21.00 1.25 8.32
C GLN A 66 -20.36 0.60 7.10
N THR A 67 -20.10 -0.71 7.15
CA THR A 67 -19.52 -1.44 6.01
C THR A 67 -20.48 -1.46 4.82
N ALA A 68 -21.77 -1.78 5.04
CA ALA A 68 -22.75 -1.82 3.97
C ALA A 68 -23.03 -0.42 3.36
N GLU A 69 -23.09 0.62 4.18
CA GLU A 69 -23.27 2.00 3.69
C GLU A 69 -22.02 2.49 2.92
N SER A 70 -20.81 2.13 3.36
CA SER A 70 -19.57 2.40 2.60
C SER A 70 -19.54 1.69 1.24
N TYR A 71 -20.15 0.51 1.14
CA TYR A 71 -20.35 -0.20 -0.14
C TYR A 71 -21.49 0.40 -0.99
N GLY A 72 -22.16 1.44 -0.53
CA GLY A 72 -23.26 2.11 -1.25
C GLY A 72 -24.63 1.46 -1.05
N CYS A 73 -24.82 0.66 0.01
CA CYS A 73 -26.11 0.14 0.40
C CYS A 73 -26.87 1.12 1.33
N SER A 74 -28.19 0.99 1.37
CA SER A 74 -29.01 1.58 2.43
C SER A 74 -29.29 0.55 3.53
N VAL A 75 -29.25 0.95 4.80
CA VAL A 75 -29.49 0.06 5.95
C VAL A 75 -30.59 0.59 6.83
N LYS A 76 -31.66 -0.20 7.00
CA LYS A 76 -32.78 0.07 7.91
C LYS A 76 -32.79 -0.97 9.04
N TRP A 77 -33.11 -0.55 10.25
CA TRP A 77 -33.25 -1.42 11.40
C TRP A 77 -34.71 -1.49 11.85
N ASP A 78 -35.22 -2.69 12.05
CA ASP A 78 -36.49 -2.95 12.68
C ASP A 78 -36.26 -3.54 14.08
N SER A 79 -36.67 -2.79 15.10
CA SER A 79 -36.51 -3.16 16.49
C SER A 79 -37.41 -4.31 16.93
N ASP A 80 -38.58 -4.45 16.30
CA ASP A 80 -39.61 -5.41 16.71
C ASP A 80 -39.24 -6.82 16.22
N SER A 81 -38.83 -6.93 14.95
CA SER A 81 -38.34 -8.18 14.37
C SER A 81 -36.86 -8.43 14.67
N LYS A 82 -36.13 -7.47 15.23
CA LYS A 82 -34.66 -7.50 15.40
C LYS A 82 -33.93 -7.84 14.10
N THR A 83 -34.34 -7.22 13.01
CA THR A 83 -33.81 -7.49 11.67
C THR A 83 -33.26 -6.22 11.04
N ALA A 84 -32.05 -6.30 10.46
CA ALA A 84 -31.52 -5.27 9.59
C ALA A 84 -31.91 -5.57 8.14
N TYR A 85 -32.42 -4.56 7.44
CA TYR A 85 -32.76 -4.62 6.02
C TYR A 85 -31.72 -3.80 5.25
N ILE A 86 -30.99 -4.47 4.36
CA ILE A 86 -29.96 -3.88 3.51
C ILE A 86 -30.50 -3.86 2.08
N SER A 87 -30.36 -2.74 1.38
CA SER A 87 -30.82 -2.61 0.00
C SER A 87 -29.87 -1.83 -0.88
N LYS A 88 -29.71 -2.26 -2.15
CA LYS A 88 -28.93 -1.60 -3.19
C LYS A 88 -29.50 -2.01 -4.56
N ALA A 89 -29.71 -1.03 -5.46
CA ALA A 89 -30.12 -1.27 -6.84
C ALA A 89 -31.34 -2.22 -7.02
N GLY A 90 -32.37 -2.05 -6.17
CA GLY A 90 -33.60 -2.86 -6.23
C GLY A 90 -33.52 -4.25 -5.58
N LYS A 91 -32.36 -4.70 -5.15
CA LYS A 91 -32.19 -5.92 -4.35
C LYS A 91 -32.30 -5.59 -2.85
N SER A 92 -32.74 -6.56 -2.04
CA SER A 92 -32.74 -6.43 -0.59
C SER A 92 -32.34 -7.74 0.09
N VAL A 93 -31.66 -7.59 1.22
CA VAL A 93 -31.21 -8.66 2.10
C VAL A 93 -31.66 -8.36 3.51
N GLU A 94 -32.28 -9.36 4.18
CA GLU A 94 -32.66 -9.29 5.57
C GLU A 94 -31.64 -10.02 6.45
N VAL A 95 -31.22 -9.39 7.51
CA VAL A 95 -30.24 -9.91 8.47
C VAL A 95 -30.87 -9.99 9.85
N PRO A 96 -31.52 -11.12 10.20
CA PRO A 96 -32.11 -11.30 11.52
C PRO A 96 -31.01 -11.56 12.56
N VAL A 97 -30.95 -10.71 13.57
CA VAL A 97 -29.96 -10.81 14.66
C VAL A 97 -30.17 -12.09 15.48
N GLY A 98 -29.07 -12.75 15.82
CA GLY A 98 -29.06 -14.00 16.57
C GLY A 98 -29.32 -15.25 15.74
N LYS A 99 -29.47 -15.10 14.41
CA LYS A 99 -29.63 -16.21 13.45
C LYS A 99 -28.36 -16.37 12.61
N ASN A 100 -28.09 -17.61 12.20
CA ASN A 100 -26.99 -17.99 11.30
C ASN A 100 -27.47 -18.10 9.85
N TYR A 101 -28.35 -17.20 9.41
CA TYR A 101 -28.81 -17.08 8.04
C TYR A 101 -29.19 -15.63 7.73
N ILE A 102 -29.19 -15.33 6.45
CA ILE A 102 -29.78 -14.13 5.86
C ILE A 102 -30.98 -14.53 5.02
N VAL A 103 -31.83 -13.58 4.65
CA VAL A 103 -32.92 -13.80 3.67
C VAL A 103 -32.67 -12.90 2.47
N SER A 104 -32.58 -13.49 1.29
CA SER A 104 -32.38 -12.79 0.03
C SER A 104 -33.35 -13.35 -1.02
N GLY A 105 -34.10 -12.47 -1.72
CA GLY A 105 -35.12 -12.89 -2.67
C GLY A 105 -36.20 -13.80 -2.07
N GLY A 106 -36.48 -13.68 -0.78
CA GLY A 106 -37.43 -14.55 -0.04
C GLY A 106 -36.86 -15.92 0.38
N ALA A 107 -35.62 -16.25 -0.01
CA ALA A 107 -34.96 -17.51 0.36
C ALA A 107 -33.98 -17.31 1.52
N LYS A 108 -33.95 -18.28 2.45
CA LYS A 108 -32.95 -18.33 3.51
C LYS A 108 -31.65 -18.87 2.96
N LYS A 109 -30.55 -18.18 3.31
CA LYS A 109 -29.17 -18.61 3.02
C LYS A 109 -28.41 -18.70 4.32
N GLU A 110 -27.86 -19.86 4.62
CA GLU A 110 -27.10 -20.11 5.84
C GLU A 110 -25.79 -19.27 5.83
N THR A 111 -25.35 -18.88 7.01
CA THR A 111 -24.10 -18.15 7.23
C THR A 111 -23.23 -18.89 8.24
N ASP A 112 -21.91 -18.74 8.13
CA ASP A 112 -20.90 -19.42 8.97
C ASP A 112 -21.06 -19.09 10.46
N THR A 113 -21.59 -17.91 10.76
CA THR A 113 -21.83 -17.41 12.12
C THR A 113 -23.03 -16.47 12.12
N LYS A 114 -23.56 -16.18 13.29
CA LYS A 114 -24.74 -15.35 13.44
C LYS A 114 -24.43 -13.86 13.55
N ALA A 115 -25.32 -13.05 13.00
CA ALA A 115 -25.32 -11.63 13.28
C ALA A 115 -25.56 -11.40 14.78
N MET A 116 -24.84 -10.48 15.37
CA MET A 116 -24.89 -10.18 16.80
C MET A 116 -24.95 -8.69 17.07
N ILE A 117 -25.45 -8.31 18.27
CA ILE A 117 -25.35 -6.93 18.76
C ILE A 117 -24.26 -6.87 19.81
N SER A 118 -23.31 -5.96 19.63
CA SER A 118 -22.28 -5.60 20.59
C SER A 118 -22.16 -4.08 20.65
N GLY A 119 -22.09 -3.49 21.85
CA GLY A 119 -22.04 -2.03 22.01
C GLY A 119 -23.18 -1.25 21.35
N GLY A 120 -24.36 -1.88 21.16
CA GLY A 120 -25.50 -1.27 20.46
C GLY A 120 -25.36 -1.25 18.92
N ARG A 121 -24.38 -1.95 18.36
CA ARG A 121 -24.14 -2.11 16.92
C ARG A 121 -24.34 -3.55 16.47
N ILE A 122 -24.79 -3.72 15.24
CA ILE A 122 -24.91 -5.03 14.61
C ILE A 122 -23.58 -5.39 13.96
N TYR A 123 -23.09 -6.58 14.27
CA TYR A 123 -21.92 -7.20 13.65
C TYR A 123 -22.31 -8.47 12.95
N MET A 124 -21.66 -8.76 11.82
CA MET A 124 -21.82 -10.01 11.11
C MET A 124 -20.66 -10.28 10.14
N PRO A 125 -20.51 -11.54 9.65
CA PRO A 125 -19.64 -11.82 8.52
C PRO A 125 -20.24 -11.18 7.27
N ILE A 126 -19.65 -10.09 6.80
CA ILE A 126 -20.22 -9.22 5.75
C ILE A 126 -20.27 -9.91 4.37
N ARG A 127 -19.42 -10.93 4.13
CA ARG A 127 -19.36 -11.68 2.87
C ARG A 127 -20.74 -12.14 2.42
N ALA A 128 -21.46 -12.84 3.28
CA ALA A 128 -22.78 -13.38 2.94
C ALA A 128 -23.79 -12.30 2.52
N VAL A 129 -23.69 -11.07 3.04
CA VAL A 129 -24.56 -9.96 2.67
C VAL A 129 -24.12 -9.32 1.37
N LEU A 130 -22.85 -8.97 1.23
CA LEU A 130 -22.40 -8.17 0.08
C LEU A 130 -22.31 -8.99 -1.21
N GLN A 131 -22.06 -10.30 -1.12
CA GLN A 131 -22.16 -11.19 -2.27
C GLN A 131 -23.57 -11.22 -2.91
N GLU A 132 -24.63 -10.99 -2.14
CA GLU A 132 -25.98 -10.86 -2.72
C GLU A 132 -26.14 -9.62 -3.61
N PHE A 133 -25.29 -8.63 -3.40
CA PHE A 133 -25.22 -7.42 -4.24
C PHE A 133 -24.14 -7.52 -5.32
N GLY A 134 -23.46 -8.67 -5.42
CA GLY A 134 -22.47 -8.97 -6.45
C GLY A 134 -21.04 -8.62 -6.07
N ALA A 135 -20.78 -8.25 -4.81
CA ALA A 135 -19.40 -8.01 -4.37
C ALA A 135 -18.59 -9.31 -4.35
N ASP A 136 -17.34 -9.24 -4.73
CA ASP A 136 -16.36 -10.21 -4.28
C ASP A 136 -15.85 -9.81 -2.89
N VAL A 137 -15.72 -10.80 -1.99
CA VAL A 137 -15.31 -10.55 -0.60
C VAL A 137 -14.33 -11.63 -0.17
N HIS A 138 -13.10 -11.23 0.08
CA HIS A 138 -12.06 -12.15 0.52
C HIS A 138 -11.30 -11.62 1.75
N TRP A 139 -10.50 -12.50 2.35
CA TRP A 139 -9.70 -12.21 3.53
C TRP A 139 -8.22 -12.25 3.15
N ASP A 140 -7.57 -11.13 3.29
CA ASP A 140 -6.11 -11.04 3.23
C ASP A 140 -5.54 -11.42 4.60
N SER A 141 -4.93 -12.59 4.67
CA SER A 141 -4.38 -13.14 5.92
C SER A 141 -3.03 -12.54 6.29
N VAL A 142 -2.34 -11.89 5.37
CA VAL A 142 -1.05 -11.24 5.59
C VAL A 142 -1.27 -9.89 6.28
N ASN A 143 -2.13 -9.07 5.70
CA ASN A 143 -2.42 -7.71 6.19
C ASN A 143 -3.64 -7.63 7.12
N HIS A 144 -4.30 -8.76 7.40
CA HIS A 144 -5.53 -8.84 8.21
C HIS A 144 -6.64 -7.91 7.69
N ASN A 145 -6.84 -7.87 6.37
CA ASN A 145 -7.86 -7.05 5.73
C ASN A 145 -9.07 -7.89 5.27
N VAL A 146 -10.27 -7.35 5.44
CA VAL A 146 -11.45 -7.77 4.68
C VAL A 146 -11.48 -6.94 3.42
N ILE A 147 -11.27 -7.54 2.26
CA ILE A 147 -11.28 -6.88 0.95
C ILE A 147 -12.64 -7.12 0.29
N ILE A 148 -13.26 -6.05 -0.19
CA ILE A 148 -14.61 -6.03 -0.77
C ILE A 148 -14.54 -5.29 -2.11
N ASP A 149 -14.69 -6.01 -3.20
CA ASP A 149 -14.63 -5.45 -4.54
C ASP A 149 -16.01 -5.43 -5.19
N SER A 150 -16.37 -4.30 -5.75
CA SER A 150 -17.61 -4.14 -6.53
C SER A 150 -17.50 -4.89 -7.86
N PRO A 151 -18.60 -5.48 -8.38
CA PRO A 151 -18.54 -6.32 -9.58
C PRO A 151 -18.07 -5.62 -10.87
N ASN A 152 -17.94 -4.31 -10.84
CA ASN A 152 -17.43 -3.50 -11.94
C ASN A 152 -16.19 -2.66 -11.55
N ALA A 153 -15.64 -2.87 -10.38
CA ALA A 153 -14.38 -2.22 -9.99
C ALA A 153 -13.27 -2.87 -10.80
N LYS A 154 -12.72 -2.12 -11.75
CA LYS A 154 -11.47 -2.50 -12.42
C LYS A 154 -10.34 -1.95 -11.58
N LEU A 155 -9.96 -2.72 -10.56
CA LEU A 155 -8.84 -2.38 -9.69
C LEU A 155 -7.58 -3.07 -10.22
N LEU A 156 -6.49 -2.30 -10.23
CA LEU A 156 -5.16 -2.81 -10.45
C LEU A 156 -4.46 -2.84 -9.09
N ASN A 157 -3.95 -3.99 -8.72
CA ASN A 157 -3.21 -4.20 -7.49
C ASN A 157 -1.73 -4.44 -7.79
N VAL A 158 -0.87 -3.82 -7.01
CA VAL A 158 0.59 -4.06 -7.05
C VAL A 158 1.02 -4.44 -5.65
N TYR A 159 1.56 -5.64 -5.50
CA TYR A 159 2.08 -6.17 -4.24
C TYR A 159 3.59 -6.14 -4.30
N PHE A 160 4.22 -5.33 -3.46
CA PHE A 160 5.66 -5.35 -3.23
C PHE A 160 5.89 -6.35 -2.09
N GLU A 161 6.28 -7.56 -2.45
CA GLU A 161 6.33 -8.68 -1.52
C GLU A 161 7.49 -8.55 -0.52
N ASP A 162 7.24 -8.96 0.73
CA ASP A 162 8.30 -9.09 1.72
C ASP A 162 9.04 -10.42 1.52
N VAL A 163 10.13 -10.36 0.79
CA VAL A 163 11.04 -11.48 0.53
C VAL A 163 12.37 -11.30 1.25
N GLY A 164 12.37 -10.56 2.38
CA GLY A 164 13.59 -10.19 3.06
C GLY A 164 14.52 -9.34 2.16
N GLN A 165 15.82 -9.66 2.13
CA GLN A 165 16.73 -8.96 1.22
C GLN A 165 16.59 -9.53 -0.18
N GLY A 166 15.95 -8.77 -1.06
CA GLY A 166 15.65 -9.13 -2.45
C GLY A 166 14.43 -8.39 -2.98
N ASP A 167 14.07 -8.65 -4.22
CA ASP A 167 12.92 -8.05 -4.90
C ASP A 167 11.91 -9.12 -5.34
N SER A 168 10.65 -8.82 -5.12
CA SER A 168 9.52 -9.50 -5.75
C SER A 168 8.35 -8.53 -5.81
N THR A 169 7.73 -8.41 -6.98
CA THR A 169 6.55 -7.57 -7.16
C THR A 169 5.52 -8.31 -7.98
N PHE A 170 4.33 -8.49 -7.42
CA PHE A 170 3.21 -9.10 -8.12
C PHE A 170 2.18 -8.03 -8.54
N ILE A 171 1.73 -8.10 -9.79
CA ILE A 171 0.74 -7.20 -10.37
C ILE A 171 -0.46 -8.03 -10.79
N ASP A 172 -1.63 -7.68 -10.25
CA ASP A 172 -2.90 -8.31 -10.50
C ASP A 172 -3.87 -7.28 -11.10
N PHE A 173 -4.37 -7.56 -12.30
CA PHE A 173 -5.34 -6.71 -13.00
C PHE A 173 -6.34 -7.52 -13.81
N GLY A 174 -7.43 -7.87 -13.21
CA GLY A 174 -8.50 -8.61 -13.86
C GLY A 174 -8.10 -10.07 -14.13
N ASN A 175 -7.75 -10.40 -15.35
CA ASN A 175 -7.28 -11.72 -15.77
C ASN A 175 -5.81 -11.67 -16.23
N TYR A 176 -5.06 -10.71 -15.71
CA TYR A 176 -3.64 -10.55 -16.02
C TYR A 176 -2.83 -10.59 -14.73
N GLU A 177 -2.04 -11.64 -14.60
CA GLU A 177 -1.15 -11.88 -13.47
C GLU A 177 0.31 -11.79 -13.92
N ILE A 178 1.04 -10.81 -13.37
CA ILE A 178 2.41 -10.51 -13.77
C ILE A 178 3.30 -10.53 -12.53
N LEU A 179 4.42 -11.22 -12.60
CA LEU A 179 5.41 -11.26 -11.53
C LEU A 179 6.73 -10.66 -12.01
N ILE A 180 7.29 -9.72 -11.26
CA ILE A 180 8.61 -9.14 -11.45
C ILE A 180 9.50 -9.64 -10.32
N ASP A 181 10.48 -10.47 -10.61
CA ASP A 181 11.37 -11.14 -9.66
C ASP A 181 10.64 -11.98 -8.59
N ALA A 182 11.36 -12.79 -7.83
CA ALA A 182 10.80 -13.66 -6.80
C ALA A 182 11.73 -13.83 -5.58
N GLY A 183 12.61 -12.86 -5.34
CA GLY A 183 13.53 -12.89 -4.20
C GLY A 183 14.56 -14.00 -4.28
N THR A 184 15.12 -14.32 -3.12
CA THR A 184 16.10 -15.42 -2.99
C THR A 184 15.42 -16.78 -3.08
N LYS A 185 16.20 -17.81 -3.31
CA LYS A 185 15.73 -19.20 -3.33
C LYS A 185 14.88 -19.58 -2.10
N ASP A 186 15.27 -19.08 -0.94
CA ASP A 186 14.60 -19.44 0.32
C ASP A 186 13.24 -18.76 0.49
N HIS A 187 12.92 -17.76 -0.34
CA HIS A 187 11.65 -17.04 -0.34
C HIS A 187 10.70 -17.43 -1.49
N GLY A 188 11.14 -18.28 -2.43
CA GLY A 188 10.28 -18.71 -3.54
C GLY A 188 8.94 -19.30 -3.11
N ASP A 189 8.94 -20.17 -2.11
CA ASP A 189 7.70 -20.75 -1.55
C ASP A 189 6.82 -19.69 -0.86
N THR A 190 7.42 -18.65 -0.29
CA THR A 190 6.68 -17.51 0.30
C THR A 190 5.96 -16.74 -0.80
N VAL A 191 6.66 -16.37 -1.89
CA VAL A 191 6.04 -15.71 -3.05
C VAL A 191 4.90 -16.55 -3.62
N VAL A 192 5.12 -17.84 -3.85
CA VAL A 192 4.09 -18.76 -4.33
C VAL A 192 2.86 -18.75 -3.43
N LYS A 193 3.05 -18.85 -2.12
CA LYS A 193 1.96 -18.86 -1.13
C LYS A 193 1.18 -17.53 -1.16
N ASP A 194 1.88 -16.41 -1.25
CA ASP A 194 1.29 -15.08 -1.11
C ASP A 194 0.52 -14.68 -2.38
N ILE A 195 1.02 -15.01 -3.59
CA ILE A 195 0.31 -14.71 -4.85
C ILE A 195 -0.77 -15.74 -5.22
N LYS A 196 -0.68 -16.99 -4.71
CA LYS A 196 -1.62 -18.07 -5.07
C LYS A 196 -3.11 -17.74 -4.91
N PRO A 197 -3.54 -16.95 -3.90
CA PRO A 197 -4.95 -16.58 -3.78
C PRO A 197 -5.48 -15.69 -4.91
N TYR A 198 -4.59 -15.07 -5.67
CA TYR A 198 -4.90 -14.07 -6.71
C TYR A 198 -4.68 -14.60 -8.12
N VAL A 199 -3.87 -15.65 -8.30
CA VAL A 199 -3.64 -16.29 -9.60
C VAL A 199 -4.82 -17.21 -9.93
N ASP A 200 -5.63 -16.84 -10.92
CA ASP A 200 -6.86 -17.54 -11.28
C ASP A 200 -6.67 -18.56 -12.42
N GLY A 201 -5.46 -18.70 -12.95
CA GLY A 201 -5.10 -19.63 -14.02
C GLY A 201 -3.61 -19.85 -14.12
N ASN A 202 -2.94 -19.00 -14.85
CA ASN A 202 -1.49 -19.00 -15.05
C ASN A 202 -0.94 -17.60 -14.83
N LEU A 203 0.36 -17.48 -14.62
CA LEU A 203 1.04 -16.19 -14.74
C LEU A 203 1.20 -15.84 -16.23
N ASP A 204 0.65 -14.71 -16.66
CA ASP A 204 0.75 -14.28 -18.05
C ASP A 204 2.18 -13.90 -18.41
N LEU A 205 2.85 -13.21 -17.48
CA LEU A 205 4.20 -12.70 -17.70
C LEU A 205 5.03 -12.79 -16.41
N VAL A 206 6.22 -13.33 -16.53
CA VAL A 206 7.29 -13.23 -15.51
C VAL A 206 8.41 -12.36 -16.07
N ILE A 207 8.88 -11.39 -15.28
CA ILE A 207 10.00 -10.53 -15.62
C ILE A 207 11.12 -10.83 -14.64
N ALA A 208 12.24 -11.34 -15.13
CA ALA A 208 13.48 -11.52 -14.40
C ALA A 208 14.37 -10.30 -14.69
N THR A 209 14.47 -9.37 -13.73
CA THR A 209 15.11 -8.08 -14.00
C THR A 209 16.59 -8.23 -14.33
N HIS A 210 17.31 -9.07 -13.60
CA HIS A 210 18.71 -9.40 -13.82
C HIS A 210 19.08 -10.72 -13.12
N THR A 211 20.33 -11.15 -13.23
CA THR A 211 20.72 -12.53 -12.89
C THR A 211 21.10 -12.75 -11.43
N ASP A 212 20.99 -11.76 -10.55
CA ASP A 212 21.35 -11.87 -9.15
C ASP A 212 20.38 -12.77 -8.36
N ALA A 213 20.93 -13.49 -7.39
CA ALA A 213 20.21 -14.53 -6.67
C ALA A 213 19.06 -14.03 -5.81
N ASP A 214 19.10 -12.79 -5.37
CA ASP A 214 18.05 -12.13 -4.59
C ASP A 214 16.93 -11.52 -5.46
N HIS A 215 16.99 -11.77 -6.77
CA HIS A 215 15.93 -11.47 -7.75
C HIS A 215 15.36 -12.75 -8.37
N ILE A 216 16.23 -13.59 -8.96
CA ILE A 216 15.77 -14.78 -9.70
C ILE A 216 15.79 -16.08 -8.88
N GLY A 217 16.32 -16.05 -7.67
CA GLY A 217 16.52 -17.27 -6.87
C GLY A 217 15.24 -18.03 -6.54
N GLY A 218 14.14 -17.33 -6.32
CA GLY A 218 12.82 -17.88 -6.03
C GLY A 218 12.02 -18.30 -7.27
N LEU A 219 12.37 -17.82 -8.47
CA LEU A 219 11.62 -18.13 -9.70
C LEU A 219 11.44 -19.63 -9.97
N PRO A 220 12.42 -20.53 -9.73
CA PRO A 220 12.18 -21.96 -9.92
C PRO A 220 10.97 -22.51 -9.16
N ALA A 221 10.70 -22.04 -7.93
CA ALA A 221 9.53 -22.45 -7.17
C ALA A 221 8.22 -21.91 -7.79
N VAL A 222 8.27 -20.70 -8.35
CA VAL A 222 7.14 -20.10 -9.07
C VAL A 222 6.79 -20.92 -10.31
N PHE A 223 7.77 -21.29 -11.13
CA PHE A 223 7.59 -22.13 -12.31
C PHE A 223 7.14 -23.57 -11.98
N GLU A 224 7.45 -24.06 -10.78
CA GLU A 224 6.93 -25.35 -10.32
C GLU A 224 5.45 -25.26 -9.91
N ALA A 225 5.03 -24.10 -9.36
CA ALA A 225 3.70 -23.93 -8.79
C ALA A 225 2.65 -23.43 -9.79
N PHE A 226 3.04 -22.66 -10.81
CA PHE A 226 2.16 -22.03 -11.79
C PHE A 226 2.65 -22.29 -13.21
N GLN A 227 1.71 -22.36 -14.15
CA GLN A 227 2.06 -22.24 -15.56
C GLN A 227 2.41 -20.79 -15.89
N VAL A 228 3.44 -20.58 -16.71
CA VAL A 228 3.92 -19.26 -17.12
C VAL A 228 3.79 -19.10 -18.63
N GLY A 229 3.06 -18.09 -19.07
CA GLY A 229 2.83 -17.82 -20.50
C GLY A 229 4.05 -17.25 -21.21
N GLU A 230 4.59 -16.18 -20.67
CA GLU A 230 5.76 -15.47 -21.23
C GLU A 230 6.77 -15.14 -20.13
N VAL A 231 8.06 -15.13 -20.49
CA VAL A 231 9.13 -14.70 -19.60
C VAL A 231 10.04 -13.71 -20.31
N ILE A 232 10.38 -12.62 -19.64
CA ILE A 232 11.37 -11.64 -20.07
C ILE A 232 12.58 -11.75 -19.15
N ASP A 233 13.77 -11.79 -19.71
CA ASP A 233 15.02 -11.61 -18.98
C ASP A 233 15.95 -10.64 -19.73
N ASN A 234 17.00 -10.20 -19.06
CA ASN A 234 17.97 -9.24 -19.62
C ASN A 234 18.96 -9.83 -20.64
N GLY A 235 18.83 -11.09 -21.02
CA GLY A 235 19.70 -11.78 -21.97
C GLY A 235 21.11 -12.12 -21.47
N ASP A 236 21.47 -11.71 -20.24
CA ASP A 236 22.78 -12.02 -19.67
C ASP A 236 22.91 -13.52 -19.37
N SER A 237 24.14 -14.00 -19.44
CA SER A 237 24.46 -15.41 -19.14
C SER A 237 25.61 -15.48 -18.14
N VAL A 238 25.34 -16.02 -16.97
CA VAL A 238 26.30 -16.12 -15.86
C VAL A 238 26.44 -17.57 -15.36
N ASP A 239 27.57 -17.89 -14.73
CA ASP A 239 27.86 -19.23 -14.24
C ASP A 239 27.43 -19.39 -12.75
N THR A 240 26.25 -18.90 -12.38
CA THR A 240 25.70 -19.04 -11.03
C THR A 240 24.66 -20.16 -10.95
N ASN A 241 24.48 -20.73 -9.75
CA ASN A 241 23.45 -21.74 -9.54
C ASN A 241 22.03 -21.14 -9.68
N ALA A 242 21.81 -19.90 -9.24
CA ALA A 242 20.52 -19.23 -9.38
C ALA A 242 20.11 -19.14 -10.84
N TYR A 243 20.98 -18.62 -11.69
CA TYR A 243 20.75 -18.51 -13.13
C TYR A 243 20.51 -19.87 -13.81
N LYS A 244 21.34 -20.88 -13.51
CA LYS A 244 21.17 -22.23 -14.08
C LYS A 244 19.83 -22.85 -13.69
N ASN A 245 19.41 -22.69 -12.45
CA ASN A 245 18.14 -23.22 -11.98
C ASN A 245 16.96 -22.48 -12.64
N PHE A 246 17.02 -21.16 -12.72
CA PHE A 246 16.03 -20.33 -13.42
C PHE A 246 15.90 -20.75 -14.89
N LYS A 247 17.00 -20.77 -15.66
CA LYS A 247 16.96 -21.17 -17.08
C LYS A 247 16.50 -22.62 -17.28
N THR A 248 16.77 -23.50 -16.29
CA THR A 248 16.26 -24.87 -16.32
C THR A 248 14.73 -24.88 -16.11
N ALA A 249 14.21 -24.07 -15.20
CA ALA A 249 12.77 -23.92 -14.97
C ALA A 249 12.07 -23.38 -16.23
N VAL A 250 12.56 -22.30 -16.82
CA VAL A 250 12.04 -21.73 -18.09
C VAL A 250 12.04 -22.76 -19.21
N LYS A 251 13.15 -23.50 -19.38
CA LYS A 251 13.25 -24.54 -20.44
C LYS A 251 12.25 -25.68 -20.25
N ASN A 252 11.92 -26.01 -19.01
CA ASN A 252 11.00 -27.11 -18.70
C ASN A 252 9.54 -26.66 -18.71
N GLU A 253 9.26 -25.35 -18.74
CA GLU A 253 7.90 -24.82 -18.72
C GLU A 253 7.22 -25.02 -20.07
N PRO A 254 6.09 -25.78 -20.10
CA PRO A 254 5.42 -26.06 -21.35
C PRO A 254 4.80 -24.79 -21.95
N ASN A 255 5.13 -24.52 -23.22
CA ASN A 255 4.60 -23.41 -24.01
C ASN A 255 5.01 -22.01 -23.51
N CYS A 256 5.89 -21.88 -22.54
CA CYS A 256 6.43 -20.59 -22.12
C CYS A 256 7.26 -19.99 -23.27
N LYS A 257 7.01 -18.73 -23.55
CA LYS A 257 7.73 -17.97 -24.56
C LYS A 257 8.75 -17.08 -23.89
N GLU A 258 10.03 -17.33 -24.14
CA GLU A 258 11.11 -16.44 -23.72
C GLU A 258 11.25 -15.27 -24.69
N ILE A 259 11.27 -14.05 -24.17
CA ILE A 259 11.29 -12.79 -24.93
C ILE A 259 12.48 -11.95 -24.45
N SER A 260 13.14 -11.26 -25.38
CA SER A 260 14.19 -10.28 -25.03
C SER A 260 13.59 -9.01 -24.40
N ASP A 261 14.42 -8.25 -23.70
CA ASP A 261 14.08 -7.00 -23.02
C ASP A 261 14.08 -5.76 -23.92
N ASP A 262 13.87 -5.93 -25.24
CA ASP A 262 13.73 -4.82 -26.17
C ASP A 262 12.56 -3.87 -25.79
N ASP A 263 12.62 -2.61 -26.22
CA ASP A 263 11.51 -1.65 -26.05
C ASP A 263 10.20 -2.25 -26.59
N MET A 264 9.29 -2.65 -25.69
CA MET A 264 8.00 -3.25 -26.06
C MET A 264 6.89 -2.84 -25.10
N THR A 265 5.65 -3.09 -25.51
CA THR A 265 4.47 -2.77 -24.71
C THR A 265 3.48 -3.93 -24.72
N PHE A 266 3.08 -4.38 -23.56
CA PHE A 266 2.01 -5.34 -23.33
C PHE A 266 0.76 -4.61 -22.88
N ASN A 267 -0.33 -4.78 -23.61
CA ASN A 267 -1.62 -4.27 -23.17
C ASN A 267 -2.25 -5.27 -22.20
N ILE A 268 -2.46 -4.85 -20.97
CA ILE A 268 -3.16 -5.63 -19.95
C ILE A 268 -4.59 -5.08 -19.81
N GLY A 269 -5.48 -5.53 -20.66
CA GLY A 269 -6.83 -5.00 -20.79
C GLY A 269 -6.91 -3.72 -21.64
N SER A 270 -8.02 -2.97 -21.50
CA SER A 270 -8.31 -1.82 -22.38
C SER A 270 -7.61 -0.52 -21.95
N ASP A 271 -7.23 -0.41 -20.68
CA ASP A 271 -6.87 0.87 -20.08
C ASP A 271 -5.52 0.82 -19.32
N ALA A 272 -4.84 -0.34 -19.33
CA ALA A 272 -3.56 -0.53 -18.67
C ALA A 272 -2.53 -1.17 -19.60
N GLU A 273 -1.26 -0.84 -19.38
CA GLU A 273 -0.12 -1.33 -20.15
C GLU A 273 1.12 -1.56 -19.27
N ILE A 274 1.88 -2.57 -19.61
CA ILE A 274 3.25 -2.79 -19.15
C ILE A 274 4.19 -2.44 -20.31
N LYS A 275 5.08 -1.52 -20.07
CA LYS A 275 6.12 -1.15 -21.04
C LYS A 275 7.49 -1.57 -20.52
N ILE A 276 8.20 -2.37 -21.29
CA ILE A 276 9.63 -2.63 -21.09
C ILE A 276 10.41 -1.48 -21.71
N ILE A 277 11.35 -0.94 -20.97
CA ILE A 277 12.20 0.18 -21.38
C ILE A 277 13.62 -0.35 -21.50
N GLU A 278 14.09 -0.51 -22.75
CA GLU A 278 15.48 -0.85 -23.01
C GLU A 278 16.41 0.26 -22.49
N THR A 279 17.38 -0.11 -21.69
CA THR A 279 18.39 0.83 -21.15
C THR A 279 19.71 0.81 -21.91
N GLY A 280 19.83 -0.05 -22.92
CA GLY A 280 21.01 -0.27 -23.75
C GLY A 280 21.97 -1.29 -23.14
N ASP A 281 22.83 -1.88 -24.01
CA ASP A 281 23.91 -2.76 -23.57
C ASP A 281 24.91 -1.98 -22.70
N ASN A 282 24.93 -2.28 -21.44
CA ASN A 282 25.69 -1.55 -20.45
C ASN A 282 26.96 -2.27 -20.03
N ASN A 283 27.62 -3.03 -20.88
CA ASN A 283 28.98 -3.61 -20.69
C ASN A 283 29.55 -3.45 -19.25
N GLY A 284 28.74 -3.79 -18.23
CA GLY A 284 29.04 -3.47 -16.83
C GLY A 284 28.74 -4.63 -15.89
N SER A 285 28.22 -4.30 -14.72
CA SER A 285 27.71 -5.29 -13.78
C SER A 285 26.33 -5.79 -14.21
N GLU A 286 25.90 -6.95 -13.74
CA GLU A 286 24.58 -7.54 -13.94
C GLU A 286 23.46 -6.55 -13.61
N ASN A 287 23.60 -5.77 -12.52
CA ASN A 287 22.70 -4.68 -12.13
C ASN A 287 22.54 -3.58 -13.20
N ALA A 288 23.59 -3.31 -13.99
CA ALA A 288 23.52 -2.30 -15.04
C ALA A 288 22.60 -2.70 -16.20
N ASN A 289 22.36 -3.98 -16.37
CA ASN A 289 21.48 -4.56 -17.40
C ASN A 289 20.09 -4.93 -16.85
N SER A 290 19.66 -4.36 -15.73
CA SER A 290 18.32 -4.61 -15.19
C SER A 290 17.24 -4.25 -16.20
N VAL A 291 16.28 -5.17 -16.40
CA VAL A 291 15.04 -4.91 -17.15
C VAL A 291 14.23 -3.84 -16.42
N VAL A 292 13.94 -2.75 -17.11
CA VAL A 292 13.14 -1.65 -16.54
C VAL A 292 11.71 -1.73 -17.03
N THR A 293 10.77 -1.73 -16.10
CA THR A 293 9.34 -1.90 -16.36
C THR A 293 8.56 -0.67 -15.92
N LEU A 294 7.76 -0.12 -16.82
CA LEU A 294 6.80 0.95 -16.54
C LEU A 294 5.38 0.41 -16.67
N LEU A 295 4.66 0.39 -15.56
CA LEU A 295 3.23 0.12 -15.51
C LEU A 295 2.46 1.42 -15.67
N LYS A 296 1.42 1.41 -16.52
CA LYS A 296 0.46 2.51 -16.61
C LYS A 296 -0.96 1.98 -16.55
N TYR A 297 -1.78 2.63 -15.75
CA TYR A 297 -3.22 2.41 -15.74
C TYR A 297 -3.94 3.75 -15.69
N LYS A 298 -4.49 4.18 -16.82
CA LYS A 298 -5.10 5.50 -17.03
C LYS A 298 -4.14 6.64 -16.63
N ASN A 299 -4.40 7.30 -15.49
CA ASN A 299 -3.59 8.43 -14.99
C ASN A 299 -2.56 8.00 -13.93
N VAL A 300 -2.47 6.72 -13.61
CA VAL A 300 -1.55 6.20 -12.59
C VAL A 300 -0.42 5.44 -13.24
N SER A 301 0.80 5.68 -12.79
CA SER A 301 2.03 5.07 -13.28
C SER A 301 2.92 4.56 -12.15
N ALA A 302 3.53 3.40 -12.37
CA ALA A 302 4.53 2.83 -11.46
C ALA A 302 5.76 2.36 -12.22
N LEU A 303 6.96 2.67 -11.70
CA LEU A 303 8.24 2.31 -12.31
C LEU A 303 8.97 1.29 -11.44
N PHE A 304 9.42 0.20 -12.08
CA PHE A 304 10.23 -0.87 -11.51
C PHE A 304 11.53 -0.94 -12.30
N ALA A 305 12.64 -0.68 -11.66
CA ALA A 305 13.92 -0.53 -12.37
C ALA A 305 14.98 -1.56 -11.91
N GLY A 306 14.56 -2.64 -11.24
CA GLY A 306 15.47 -3.64 -10.69
C GLY A 306 16.58 -2.97 -9.89
N ASP A 307 17.81 -3.35 -10.17
CA ASP A 307 19.01 -2.80 -9.53
C ASP A 307 19.76 -1.79 -10.40
N MET A 308 19.03 -1.14 -11.33
CA MET A 308 19.59 -0.15 -12.24
C MET A 308 20.53 0.83 -11.53
N THR A 309 21.75 0.96 -12.07
CA THR A 309 22.80 1.80 -11.46
C THR A 309 22.70 3.25 -11.91
N LYS A 310 23.27 4.19 -11.12
CA LYS A 310 23.33 5.64 -11.46
C LYS A 310 23.90 5.93 -12.85
N ASN A 311 24.85 5.13 -13.30
CA ASN A 311 25.45 5.32 -14.63
C ASN A 311 24.43 5.04 -15.73
N VAL A 312 23.57 4.05 -15.54
CA VAL A 312 22.48 3.71 -16.47
C VAL A 312 21.37 4.74 -16.38
N GLU A 313 20.93 5.09 -15.16
CA GLU A 313 19.98 6.18 -14.94
C GLU A 313 20.34 7.41 -15.74
N LYS A 314 21.59 7.87 -15.63
CA LYS A 314 22.10 9.05 -16.34
C LYS A 314 22.08 8.92 -17.86
N LYS A 315 22.38 7.73 -18.40
CA LYS A 315 22.34 7.49 -19.85
C LYS A 315 20.92 7.51 -20.40
N CYS A 316 19.94 7.10 -19.60
CA CYS A 316 18.55 6.85 -20.02
C CYS A 316 17.58 7.94 -19.58
N LEU A 317 18.02 9.06 -18.98
CA LEU A 317 17.14 10.12 -18.44
C LEU A 317 16.03 10.55 -19.42
N SER A 318 16.34 10.63 -20.71
CA SER A 318 15.39 11.04 -21.75
C SER A 318 14.28 10.01 -22.03
N LYS A 319 14.42 8.78 -21.54
CA LYS A 319 13.40 7.72 -21.68
C LYS A 319 12.33 7.79 -20.56
N PHE A 320 12.55 8.59 -19.53
CA PHE A 320 11.69 8.70 -18.37
C PHE A 320 10.95 10.04 -18.31
N SER A 321 9.88 10.06 -17.57
CA SER A 321 9.07 11.24 -17.25
C SER A 321 8.51 11.12 -15.85
N ASP A 322 7.75 12.09 -15.39
CA ASP A 322 7.02 12.09 -14.12
C ASP A 322 6.21 10.79 -13.93
N ILE A 323 6.30 10.19 -12.76
CA ILE A 323 5.61 8.95 -12.37
C ILE A 323 5.07 9.08 -10.94
N ASP A 324 4.05 8.29 -10.59
CA ASP A 324 3.42 8.38 -9.27
C ASP A 324 4.14 7.49 -8.23
N VAL A 325 4.47 6.26 -8.60
CA VAL A 325 5.05 5.26 -7.67
C VAL A 325 6.35 4.71 -8.23
N PHE A 326 7.39 4.71 -7.43
CA PHE A 326 8.69 4.16 -7.78
C PHE A 326 9.10 3.04 -6.82
N LYS A 327 9.38 1.85 -7.36
CA LYS A 327 10.10 0.82 -6.64
C LYS A 327 11.57 1.21 -6.60
N ALA A 328 12.09 1.52 -5.42
CA ALA A 328 13.47 1.96 -5.26
C ALA A 328 14.45 0.99 -5.91
N SER A 329 15.32 1.49 -6.79
CA SER A 329 16.34 0.67 -7.43
C SER A 329 17.33 0.15 -6.41
N HIS A 330 17.75 -1.10 -6.57
CA HIS A 330 18.80 -1.75 -5.79
C HIS A 330 18.56 -1.61 -4.28
N HIS A 331 17.33 -1.95 -3.86
CA HIS A 331 16.87 -1.94 -2.46
C HIS A 331 17.12 -0.62 -1.72
N GLY A 332 17.19 0.50 -2.44
CA GLY A 332 17.56 1.80 -1.88
C GLY A 332 19.07 1.97 -1.66
N SER A 333 19.90 1.34 -2.50
CA SER A 333 21.36 1.52 -2.50
C SER A 333 21.75 2.97 -2.77
N LYS A 334 22.85 3.41 -2.18
CA LYS A 334 23.47 4.71 -2.50
C LYS A 334 24.04 4.77 -3.93
N GLU A 335 24.31 3.61 -4.54
CA GLU A 335 24.88 3.50 -5.91
C GLU A 335 23.80 3.58 -7.01
N SER A 336 22.54 3.67 -6.61
CA SER A 336 21.36 3.89 -7.45
C SER A 336 20.55 5.09 -6.93
N ASN A 337 19.42 5.41 -7.57
CA ASN A 337 18.50 6.45 -7.12
C ASN A 337 19.16 7.85 -7.11
N SER A 338 19.81 8.24 -8.21
CA SER A 338 20.51 9.52 -8.32
C SER A 338 19.54 10.71 -8.25
N GLU A 339 20.05 11.86 -7.76
CA GLU A 339 19.25 13.11 -7.70
C GLU A 339 18.77 13.52 -9.09
N GLU A 340 19.63 13.37 -10.12
CA GLU A 340 19.26 13.69 -11.49
C GLU A 340 18.10 12.82 -11.99
N PHE A 341 18.13 11.52 -11.70
CA PHE A 341 17.07 10.60 -12.09
C PHE A 341 15.77 10.89 -11.35
N LEU A 342 15.83 11.04 -10.03
CA LEU A 342 14.67 11.36 -9.20
C LEU A 342 14.04 12.70 -9.58
N SER A 343 14.83 13.71 -9.96
CA SER A 343 14.31 14.99 -10.43
C SER A 343 13.53 14.92 -11.75
N VAL A 344 13.76 13.86 -12.55
CA VAL A 344 13.01 13.58 -13.80
C VAL A 344 11.73 12.81 -13.49
N ILE A 345 11.82 11.74 -12.70
CA ILE A 345 10.67 10.88 -12.42
C ILE A 345 9.76 11.39 -11.29
N LYS A 346 10.24 12.24 -10.40
CA LYS A 346 9.50 12.94 -9.33
C LYS A 346 8.45 12.08 -8.61
N PRO A 347 8.80 10.94 -8.05
CA PRO A 347 7.82 10.01 -7.51
C PRO A 347 7.11 10.62 -6.29
N GLU A 348 5.77 10.50 -6.23
CA GLU A 348 5.03 10.85 -5.02
C GLU A 348 5.25 9.81 -3.91
N TYR A 349 5.41 8.55 -4.31
CA TYR A 349 5.68 7.44 -3.40
C TYR A 349 6.86 6.61 -3.88
N VAL A 350 7.64 6.15 -2.90
CA VAL A 350 8.72 5.19 -3.13
C VAL A 350 8.50 3.99 -2.23
N VAL A 351 8.60 2.79 -2.80
CA VAL A 351 8.59 1.54 -2.03
C VAL A 351 9.99 0.92 -2.06
N VAL A 352 10.52 0.62 -0.89
CA VAL A 352 11.82 -0.04 -0.71
C VAL A 352 11.60 -1.49 -0.31
N SER A 353 12.02 -2.44 -1.14
CA SER A 353 12.14 -3.84 -0.74
C SER A 353 13.54 -4.06 -0.19
N ALA A 354 13.64 -4.47 1.06
CA ALA A 354 14.91 -4.76 1.73
C ALA A 354 14.66 -5.67 2.92
N GLY A 355 15.65 -6.45 3.32
CA GLY A 355 15.57 -7.28 4.53
C GLY A 355 15.83 -6.48 5.80
N GLU A 356 15.14 -6.83 6.88
CA GLU A 356 15.41 -6.28 8.21
C GLU A 356 16.87 -6.53 8.62
N ASP A 357 17.53 -5.50 9.18
CA ASP A 357 18.94 -5.56 9.64
C ASP A 357 19.92 -6.16 8.60
N ASN A 358 19.67 -5.95 7.31
CA ASN A 358 20.49 -6.53 6.24
C ASN A 358 21.93 -6.02 6.26
N SER A 359 22.86 -6.91 5.87
CA SER A 359 24.31 -6.65 5.92
C SER A 359 24.78 -5.60 4.89
N TYR A 360 23.95 -5.24 3.89
CA TYR A 360 24.27 -4.27 2.86
C TYR A 360 24.03 -2.83 3.31
N GLY A 361 23.27 -2.65 4.40
CA GLY A 361 22.89 -1.34 4.90
C GLY A 361 21.85 -0.64 4.00
N HIS A 362 21.01 -1.39 3.32
CA HIS A 362 19.92 -0.91 2.49
C HIS A 362 18.61 -0.80 3.30
N PRO A 363 17.75 0.21 3.06
CA PRO A 363 18.07 1.40 2.25
C PRO A 363 19.19 2.24 2.89
N SER A 364 20.06 2.78 2.06
CA SER A 364 21.11 3.67 2.54
C SER A 364 20.52 5.01 2.99
N LYS A 365 21.19 5.66 3.94
CA LYS A 365 20.76 6.98 4.41
C LYS A 365 20.76 8.01 3.28
N GLU A 366 21.71 7.89 2.36
CA GLU A 366 21.85 8.77 1.21
C GLU A 366 20.67 8.60 0.22
N ALA A 367 20.22 7.38 -0.03
CA ALA A 367 19.06 7.15 -0.89
C ALA A 367 17.77 7.69 -0.24
N LEU A 368 17.55 7.38 1.04
CA LEU A 368 16.40 7.94 1.78
C LEU A 368 16.39 9.47 1.76
N GLN A 369 17.57 10.12 1.95
CA GLN A 369 17.64 11.58 1.90
C GLN A 369 17.27 12.12 0.51
N ARG A 370 17.67 11.46 -0.58
CA ARG A 370 17.30 11.86 -1.94
C ARG A 370 15.80 11.75 -2.16
N PHE A 371 15.16 10.64 -1.74
CA PHE A 371 13.72 10.48 -1.83
C PHE A 371 12.96 11.57 -1.07
N PHE A 372 13.40 11.88 0.15
CA PHE A 372 12.77 12.96 0.94
C PHE A 372 13.02 14.36 0.38
N ASN A 373 14.17 14.59 -0.26
CA ASN A 373 14.44 15.86 -0.93
C ASN A 373 13.50 16.11 -2.12
N GLU A 374 13.09 15.07 -2.83
CA GLU A 374 12.06 15.15 -3.90
C GLU A 374 10.63 15.24 -3.32
N GLY A 375 10.46 15.12 -2.01
CA GLY A 375 9.15 15.19 -1.35
C GLY A 375 8.40 13.87 -1.32
N ALA A 376 9.02 12.77 -1.72
CA ALA A 376 8.38 11.46 -1.76
C ALA A 376 8.00 10.93 -0.36
N THR A 377 6.87 10.27 -0.28
CA THR A 377 6.53 9.39 0.85
C THR A 377 7.16 8.02 0.60
N VAL A 378 7.90 7.50 1.59
CA VAL A 378 8.65 6.25 1.44
C VAL A 378 8.08 5.17 2.36
N PHE A 379 7.81 3.98 1.83
CA PHE A 379 7.42 2.77 2.55
C PHE A 379 8.52 1.71 2.41
N GLY A 380 8.51 0.69 3.27
CA GLY A 380 9.50 -0.39 3.21
C GLY A 380 8.94 -1.72 3.64
N THR A 381 9.19 -2.78 2.87
CA THR A 381 8.71 -4.13 3.17
C THR A 381 9.20 -4.65 4.51
N PHE A 382 10.43 -4.33 4.92
CA PHE A 382 10.99 -4.71 6.22
C PHE A 382 10.25 -4.13 7.43
N LYS A 383 9.36 -3.15 7.22
CA LYS A 383 8.61 -2.49 8.29
C LYS A 383 7.13 -2.84 8.25
N ASP A 384 6.60 -3.01 7.05
CA ASP A 384 5.18 -3.14 6.79
C ASP A 384 4.76 -4.53 6.32
N SER A 385 5.72 -5.50 6.20
CA SER A 385 5.52 -6.72 5.42
C SER A 385 5.20 -6.38 3.97
N THR A 386 4.44 -7.20 3.23
CA THR A 386 4.04 -6.89 1.86
C THR A 386 3.30 -5.55 1.79
N VAL A 387 3.87 -4.59 1.05
CA VAL A 387 3.25 -3.30 0.76
C VAL A 387 2.36 -3.46 -0.47
N LYS A 388 1.07 -3.16 -0.35
CA LYS A 388 0.11 -3.23 -1.45
C LYS A 388 -0.31 -1.83 -1.88
N MET A 389 -0.21 -1.55 -3.18
CA MET A 389 -0.88 -0.44 -3.83
C MET A 389 -2.11 -0.93 -4.58
N THR A 390 -3.24 -0.25 -4.42
CA THR A 390 -4.46 -0.48 -5.21
C THR A 390 -4.86 0.80 -5.92
N THR A 391 -5.26 0.72 -7.20
CA THR A 391 -5.69 1.87 -8.00
C THR A 391 -6.88 1.54 -8.89
N ASP A 392 -7.79 2.51 -9.06
CA ASP A 392 -8.85 2.53 -10.08
C ASP A 392 -8.43 3.31 -11.34
N GLY A 393 -7.17 3.76 -11.36
CA GLY A 393 -6.59 4.59 -12.42
C GLY A 393 -6.91 6.07 -12.32
N GLY A 394 -7.65 6.50 -11.28
CA GLY A 394 -7.90 7.91 -10.96
C GLY A 394 -7.18 8.38 -9.70
N GLY A 395 -6.74 7.46 -8.89
CA GLY A 395 -5.94 7.64 -7.69
C GLY A 395 -5.40 6.30 -7.22
N TYR A 396 -4.62 6.27 -6.16
CA TYR A 396 -4.05 5.05 -5.61
C TYR A 396 -4.04 5.07 -4.08
N TYR A 397 -4.03 3.88 -3.49
CA TYR A 397 -4.11 3.66 -2.05
C TYR A 397 -3.08 2.62 -1.65
N PHE A 398 -2.46 2.80 -0.49
CA PHE A 398 -1.54 1.83 0.10
C PHE A 398 -2.17 1.19 1.33
N ASN A 399 -1.87 -0.09 1.57
CA ASN A 399 -2.33 -0.84 2.75
C ASN A 399 -1.62 -0.40 4.04
N THR A 400 -0.61 0.45 3.96
CA THR A 400 0.19 0.93 5.08
C THR A 400 0.18 2.46 5.18
N ASN A 401 0.43 2.96 6.40
CA ASN A 401 0.70 4.37 6.71
C ASN A 401 2.05 4.54 7.44
N ASP A 402 2.80 3.46 7.64
CA ASP A 402 4.06 3.45 8.38
C ASP A 402 5.22 3.93 7.50
N LYS A 403 5.33 5.24 7.36
CA LYS A 403 6.36 5.88 6.52
C LYS A 403 7.76 5.66 7.07
N LEU A 404 8.71 5.45 6.19
CA LEU A 404 10.12 5.45 6.55
C LEU A 404 10.61 6.86 6.89
N THR A 405 11.65 6.89 7.70
CA THR A 405 12.41 8.07 8.10
C THR A 405 13.89 7.83 7.87
N LEU A 406 14.74 8.84 8.08
CA LEU A 406 16.20 8.65 8.03
C LEU A 406 16.74 7.68 9.10
N ASN A 407 15.96 7.40 10.15
CA ASN A 407 16.36 6.44 11.19
C ASN A 407 16.18 4.99 10.74
N ASP A 408 15.41 4.76 9.68
CA ASP A 408 15.17 3.44 9.12
C ASP A 408 16.27 3.02 8.11
N ALA A 409 17.33 3.84 7.97
CA ALA A 409 18.48 3.50 7.13
C ALA A 409 19.15 2.20 7.59
N GLY A 410 19.45 1.31 6.63
CA GLY A 410 19.93 -0.04 6.89
C GLY A 410 18.85 -1.01 7.33
N ALA A 411 17.58 -0.66 7.10
CA ALA A 411 16.40 -1.43 7.52
C ALA A 411 16.47 -1.79 9.03
N LYS A 412 17.02 -0.88 9.82
CA LYS A 412 17.15 -1.09 11.27
C LYS A 412 15.78 -1.00 11.91
N ASN A 413 15.40 -2.09 12.52
CA ASN A 413 14.23 -2.12 13.37
C ASN A 413 14.55 -1.41 14.69
N ASN A 414 14.30 -0.10 14.74
CA ASN A 414 14.49 0.71 15.94
C ASN A 414 13.36 0.51 16.97
N TYR A 415 12.57 -0.54 16.83
CA TYR A 415 11.73 -1.02 17.91
C TYR A 415 12.67 -1.54 19.02
N ASN A 416 12.86 -0.73 20.06
CA ASN A 416 13.45 -1.22 21.30
C ASN A 416 12.73 -2.51 21.69
N ASN A 417 13.43 -3.62 21.55
CA ASN A 417 12.97 -4.96 21.83
C ASN A 417 12.66 -5.07 23.34
N SER A 418 11.44 -4.78 23.73
CA SER A 418 10.88 -5.20 25.02
C SER A 418 9.53 -5.90 24.87
N ASP A 419 9.12 -6.28 23.65
CA ASP A 419 7.99 -7.19 23.49
C ASP A 419 8.37 -8.36 22.56
N SER A 420 9.00 -9.36 23.21
CA SER A 420 9.07 -10.73 22.69
C SER A 420 7.69 -11.18 22.20
N TYR A 421 7.66 -11.72 20.96
CA TYR A 421 6.55 -12.49 20.41
C TYR A 421 5.86 -13.30 21.51
N LYS A 422 4.73 -12.82 21.98
CA LYS A 422 3.82 -13.58 22.83
C LYS A 422 2.73 -14.15 21.97
N ASN A 423 2.69 -15.48 21.99
CA ASN A 423 1.62 -16.38 21.58
C ASN A 423 0.23 -15.68 21.59
N PRO A 424 -0.58 -15.74 20.49
CA PRO A 424 -1.85 -15.03 20.35
C PRO A 424 -2.98 -15.44 21.30
N ASN A 425 -2.68 -16.20 22.36
CA ASN A 425 -3.69 -16.71 23.30
C ASN A 425 -3.71 -16.08 24.69
N THR A 426 -3.06 -14.93 24.91
CA THR A 426 -3.23 -14.23 26.20
C THR A 426 -3.76 -12.83 25.99
N TYR A 427 -5.02 -12.64 26.33
CA TYR A 427 -5.66 -11.34 26.52
C TYR A 427 -4.87 -10.51 27.52
N SER A 428 -4.31 -9.37 27.10
CA SER A 428 -4.00 -8.26 27.97
C SER A 428 -4.53 -6.97 27.35
N SER A 429 -5.15 -6.18 28.19
CA SER A 429 -5.91 -4.97 27.87
C SER A 429 -5.15 -3.97 27.00
N PRO A 430 -5.85 -3.19 26.12
CA PRO A 430 -5.22 -2.30 25.15
C PRO A 430 -4.58 -1.11 25.86
N SER A 431 -3.32 -0.80 25.49
CA SER A 431 -2.72 0.49 25.80
C SER A 431 -3.45 1.57 25.00
N THR A 432 -4.02 2.51 25.72
CA THR A 432 -4.76 3.66 25.22
C THR A 432 -3.91 4.53 24.30
N ASN A 433 -4.52 5.05 23.22
CA ASN A 433 -3.97 6.13 22.41
C ASN A 433 -3.55 7.30 23.33
N SER A 434 -2.26 7.62 23.38
CA SER A 434 -1.72 8.65 24.24
C SER A 434 -2.10 10.08 23.82
N TYR A 435 -2.70 10.29 22.64
CA TYR A 435 -3.13 11.61 22.17
C TYR A 435 -4.63 11.78 22.21
N CYS A 436 -5.09 13.00 22.58
CA CYS A 436 -6.49 13.37 22.61
C CYS A 436 -6.79 14.61 21.75
N SER A 437 -8.06 14.94 21.59
CA SER A 437 -8.45 16.21 20.96
C SER A 437 -8.10 17.41 21.85
N LYS A 438 -7.95 18.60 21.25
CA LYS A 438 -7.68 19.84 22.00
C LYS A 438 -8.72 20.14 23.08
N SER A 439 -9.97 19.74 22.86
CA SER A 439 -11.07 19.94 23.80
C SER A 439 -11.04 19.01 25.01
N GLU A 440 -10.35 17.88 24.91
CA GLU A 440 -10.20 16.87 25.97
C GLU A 440 -8.86 16.97 26.68
N ALA A 441 -7.98 17.88 26.20
CA ALA A 441 -6.60 17.97 26.65
C ALA A 441 -6.45 18.55 28.04
N ALA A 442 -5.68 17.87 28.89
CA ALA A 442 -5.11 18.43 30.12
C ALA A 442 -3.68 18.93 29.92
N TYR A 443 -2.99 18.42 28.89
CA TYR A 443 -1.60 18.74 28.59
C TYR A 443 -1.37 18.95 27.09
N ILE A 444 -0.32 19.72 26.76
CA ILE A 444 0.14 20.01 25.41
C ILE A 444 1.59 19.56 25.26
N GLY A 445 1.91 18.81 24.22
CA GLY A 445 3.23 18.32 23.91
C GLY A 445 3.83 18.97 22.68
N ASN A 446 5.16 18.97 22.62
CA ASN A 446 5.92 19.39 21.44
C ASN A 446 6.57 18.17 20.78
N LEU A 447 6.13 17.82 19.56
CA LEU A 447 6.61 16.69 18.77
C LEU A 447 8.14 16.71 18.59
N SER A 448 8.71 17.88 18.35
CA SER A 448 10.14 18.05 18.08
C SER A 448 11.01 17.88 19.33
N THR A 449 10.59 18.41 20.49
CA THR A 449 11.41 18.38 21.70
C THR A 449 11.05 17.24 22.66
N LYS A 450 9.97 16.50 22.36
CA LYS A 450 9.41 15.47 23.22
C LYS A 450 9.20 15.93 24.67
N LYS A 451 8.76 17.19 24.83
CA LYS A 451 8.37 17.76 26.13
C LYS A 451 6.90 18.05 26.16
N PHE A 452 6.25 17.76 27.30
CA PHE A 452 4.88 18.13 27.53
C PHE A 452 4.74 19.17 28.65
N HIS A 453 3.68 19.96 28.59
CA HIS A 453 3.42 21.13 29.39
C HIS A 453 1.97 21.17 29.84
N ARG A 454 1.69 21.87 30.94
CA ARG A 454 0.31 22.32 31.25
C ARG A 454 -0.15 23.27 30.14
N LEU A 455 -1.44 23.30 29.82
CA LEU A 455 -1.99 24.19 28.79
C LEU A 455 -1.72 25.68 29.09
N THR A 456 -1.59 26.05 30.37
CA THR A 456 -1.31 27.42 30.83
C THR A 456 0.18 27.77 30.84
N CYS A 457 1.06 26.87 30.42
CA CYS A 457 2.50 27.09 30.45
C CYS A 457 2.93 28.15 29.41
N PRO A 458 3.73 29.18 29.79
CA PRO A 458 4.21 30.18 28.83
C PRO A 458 5.05 29.58 27.69
N TYR A 459 5.65 28.41 27.88
CA TYR A 459 6.40 27.70 26.84
C TYR A 459 5.49 26.90 25.92
N ALA A 460 4.29 26.52 26.35
CA ALA A 460 3.30 25.89 25.51
C ALA A 460 2.85 26.83 24.38
N ALA A 461 2.64 28.10 24.68
CA ALA A 461 2.26 29.12 23.69
C ALA A 461 3.34 29.41 22.63
N LYS A 462 4.55 28.92 22.83
CA LYS A 462 5.68 29.08 21.88
C LYS A 462 5.91 27.87 20.98
N ILE A 463 5.11 26.83 21.14
CA ILE A 463 5.21 25.63 20.30
C ILE A 463 4.63 25.97 18.92
N ASN A 464 5.39 25.68 17.85
CA ASN A 464 4.89 25.84 16.50
C ASN A 464 3.65 24.92 16.30
N GLU A 465 2.60 25.41 15.65
CA GLU A 465 1.34 24.69 15.47
C GLU A 465 1.54 23.31 14.85
N SER A 466 2.47 23.16 13.92
CA SER A 466 2.81 21.87 13.30
C SER A 466 3.42 20.83 14.26
N ASN A 467 3.91 21.27 15.43
CA ASN A 467 4.54 20.42 16.44
C ASN A 467 3.67 20.21 17.69
N ILE A 468 2.41 20.63 17.65
CA ILE A 468 1.50 20.52 18.81
C ILE A 468 0.84 19.13 18.81
N VAL A 469 0.85 18.50 19.98
CA VAL A 469 0.03 17.34 20.31
C VAL A 469 -0.65 17.55 21.66
N TYR A 470 -1.75 16.83 21.90
CA TYR A 470 -2.52 16.98 23.12
C TYR A 470 -2.64 15.64 23.85
N PHE A 471 -2.64 15.70 25.20
CA PHE A 471 -2.77 14.54 26.08
C PHE A 471 -3.89 14.77 27.11
N ALA A 472 -4.71 13.76 27.33
CA ALA A 472 -5.78 13.80 28.33
C ALA A 472 -5.21 13.66 29.75
N SER A 473 -4.11 12.94 29.92
CA SER A 473 -3.46 12.74 31.22
C SER A 473 -1.94 12.89 31.14
N LYS A 474 -1.32 13.02 32.30
CA LYS A 474 0.14 13.01 32.43
C LYS A 474 0.73 11.64 32.05
N SER A 475 0.05 10.56 32.43
CA SER A 475 0.45 9.19 32.08
C SER A 475 0.48 9.03 30.59
N ASP A 476 -0.55 9.50 29.83
CA ASP A 476 -0.58 9.42 28.38
C ASP A 476 0.60 10.12 27.72
N ALA A 477 1.04 11.25 28.29
CA ALA A 477 2.20 11.97 27.79
C ALA A 477 3.52 11.23 28.08
N GLU A 478 3.63 10.64 29.28
CA GLU A 478 4.81 9.87 29.68
C GLU A 478 4.89 8.55 28.89
N ASP A 479 3.78 7.86 28.70
CA ASP A 479 3.66 6.63 27.89
C ASP A 479 3.95 6.87 26.40
N ALA A 480 3.64 8.08 25.90
CA ALA A 480 4.01 8.54 24.56
C ALA A 480 5.49 8.99 24.43
N GLY A 481 6.28 8.79 25.48
CA GLY A 481 7.71 9.11 25.49
C GLY A 481 8.04 10.61 25.67
N TYR A 482 7.09 11.40 26.22
CA TYR A 482 7.34 12.81 26.49
C TYR A 482 7.84 13.03 27.92
N SER A 483 8.79 13.93 28.07
CA SER A 483 9.30 14.33 29.40
C SER A 483 8.61 15.61 29.89
N ALA A 484 8.40 15.69 31.19
CA ALA A 484 7.75 16.85 31.81
C ALA A 484 8.58 18.14 31.66
N CYS A 485 7.93 19.24 31.33
CA CYS A 485 8.57 20.55 31.29
C CYS A 485 9.09 20.94 32.68
N LYS A 486 10.36 21.30 32.78
CA LYS A 486 11.00 21.67 34.05
C LYS A 486 10.44 22.95 34.66
N VAL A 487 9.76 23.82 33.88
CA VAL A 487 9.23 25.12 34.32
C VAL A 487 7.83 24.96 34.90
N CYS A 488 6.89 24.38 34.15
CA CYS A 488 5.52 24.22 34.67
C CYS A 488 5.31 22.96 35.50
N LYS A 489 6.24 22.00 35.48
CA LYS A 489 6.20 20.73 36.22
C LYS A 489 4.81 20.09 36.16
N PRO A 490 4.38 19.70 34.95
CA PRO A 490 3.05 19.16 34.69
C PRO A 490 2.81 17.85 35.43
#